data_bdbaed5b23ce46a4b6a47e279a6d1231
#
_entry.id   bdbaed5b23ce46a4b6a47e279a6d1231
#
_cell.length_a   1.000
_cell.length_b   1.000
_cell.length_c   1.000
_cell.angle_alpha   90.00
_cell.angle_beta   90.00
_cell.angle_gamma   90.00
#
_symmetry.space_group_name_H-M   'P 1'
#
loop_
_entity.id
_entity.type
_entity.pdbx_description
1 polymer ?
#
loop_
_entity_poly.entity_id
_entity_poly.type
_entity_poly.pdbx_seq_one_letter_code
_entity_poly.pdbx_strand_id
1 'polypeptide(L)'
;MTKKKNSLPDVQEFYRALEAELAPTKWRTFEGTLSMFLEGGSRKQLRQVKTCSPSTVSRLLNTVNTQPLEKERLRFQVKALRAAYDRLRGQKPWLVIRVDLTSIEKTGKSLPYTRTYNGVFGIHLVVIHVSIGKLSFPMGHAIYDA
;
A
#
# COMPACT_ATOMS: atom_id res chain seq x y z
N MET A 1 28.31 -25.00 5.35
CA MET A 1 27.55 -23.88 4.75
C MET A 1 26.07 -24.13 5.01
N THR A 2 25.51 -23.46 6.00
CA THR A 2 24.08 -23.54 6.34
C THR A 2 23.28 -22.79 5.27
N LYS A 3 22.54 -23.51 4.44
CA LYS A 3 21.54 -22.92 3.51
C LYS A 3 20.60 -22.05 4.35
N LYS A 4 20.72 -20.71 4.25
CA LYS A 4 19.69 -19.80 4.76
C LYS A 4 18.36 -20.27 4.19
N LYS A 5 17.49 -20.82 5.03
CA LYS A 5 16.11 -21.16 4.65
C LYS A 5 15.52 -19.87 4.09
N ASN A 6 15.08 -19.88 2.81
CA ASN A 6 14.36 -18.77 2.17
C ASN A 6 13.02 -18.56 2.90
N SER A 7 13.07 -17.94 4.07
CA SER A 7 11.88 -17.52 4.81
C SER A 7 11.28 -16.28 4.13
N LEU A 8 9.95 -16.17 4.16
CA LEU A 8 9.31 -14.90 3.81
C LEU A 8 9.92 -13.78 4.67
N PRO A 9 10.06 -12.56 4.11
CA PRO A 9 10.56 -11.43 4.90
C PRO A 9 9.67 -11.19 6.11
N ASP A 10 10.29 -10.81 7.21
CA ASP A 10 9.60 -10.53 8.45
C ASP A 10 8.84 -9.20 8.32
N VAL A 11 7.56 -9.22 8.67
CA VAL A 11 6.72 -8.02 8.69
C VAL A 11 7.24 -6.99 9.70
N GLN A 12 7.83 -7.43 10.79
CA GLN A 12 8.46 -6.56 11.78
C GLN A 12 9.69 -5.82 11.22
N GLU A 13 10.50 -6.51 10.41
CA GLU A 13 11.63 -5.88 9.69
C GLU A 13 11.12 -4.78 8.75
N PHE A 14 10.04 -5.05 8.03
CA PHE A 14 9.40 -4.06 7.16
C PHE A 14 8.86 -2.86 7.94
N TYR A 15 8.20 -3.09 9.07
CA TYR A 15 7.64 -2.04 9.90
C TYR A 15 8.74 -1.10 10.43
N ARG A 16 9.86 -1.66 10.92
CA ARG A 16 11.04 -0.89 11.36
C ARG A 16 11.68 -0.08 10.22
N ALA A 17 11.70 -0.64 9.01
CA ALA A 17 12.22 0.08 7.84
C ALA A 17 11.35 1.30 7.49
N LEU A 18 10.02 1.17 7.58
CA LEU A 18 9.12 2.32 7.39
C LEU A 18 9.25 3.36 8.50
N GLU A 19 9.40 2.92 9.76
CA GLU A 19 9.61 3.79 10.92
C GLU A 19 10.86 4.65 10.74
N ALA A 20 11.96 4.07 10.26
CA ALA A 20 13.23 4.76 10.04
C ALA A 20 13.14 5.90 9.00
N GLU A 21 12.16 5.84 8.09
CA GLU A 21 11.95 6.85 7.05
C GLU A 21 11.13 8.07 7.52
N LEU A 22 10.57 8.02 8.72
CA LEU A 22 9.69 9.06 9.26
C LEU A 22 10.21 9.62 10.58
N ALA A 23 10.08 10.95 10.77
CA ALA A 23 10.30 11.53 12.09
C ALA A 23 9.34 10.90 13.12
N PRO A 24 9.74 10.73 14.41
CA PRO A 24 8.96 10.01 15.41
C PRO A 24 7.51 10.49 15.57
N THR A 25 7.27 11.80 15.47
CA THR A 25 5.91 12.38 15.53
C THR A 25 5.08 12.03 14.31
N LYS A 26 5.68 12.01 13.12
CA LYS A 26 5.03 11.59 11.89
C LYS A 26 4.76 10.10 11.90
N TRP A 27 5.69 9.30 12.42
CA TRP A 27 5.53 7.86 12.56
C TRP A 27 4.29 7.49 13.39
N ARG A 28 4.14 8.08 14.59
CA ARG A 28 2.95 7.83 15.43
C ARG A 28 1.64 8.14 14.70
N THR A 29 1.63 9.23 13.94
CA THR A 29 0.43 9.60 13.15
C THR A 29 0.21 8.64 11.98
N PHE A 30 1.27 8.20 11.32
CA PHE A 30 1.22 7.22 10.24
C PHE A 30 0.70 5.87 10.76
N GLU A 31 1.25 5.38 11.86
CA GLU A 31 0.83 4.14 12.53
C GLU A 31 -0.65 4.18 12.92
N GLY A 32 -1.10 5.25 13.58
CA GLY A 32 -2.51 5.44 13.91
C GLY A 32 -3.42 5.50 12.67
N THR A 33 -2.94 6.11 11.58
CA THR A 33 -3.66 6.16 10.31
C THR A 33 -3.74 4.77 9.67
N LEU A 34 -2.65 4.01 9.69
CA LEU A 34 -2.60 2.66 9.15
C LEU A 34 -3.50 1.71 9.93
N SER A 35 -3.46 1.76 11.27
CA SER A 35 -4.35 0.97 12.13
C SER A 35 -5.82 1.24 11.82
N MET A 36 -6.19 2.51 11.64
CA MET A 36 -7.56 2.88 11.24
C MET A 36 -7.99 2.22 9.93
N PHE A 37 -7.13 2.21 8.91
CA PHE A 37 -7.45 1.57 7.63
C PHE A 37 -7.55 0.04 7.76
N LEU A 38 -6.67 -0.57 8.56
CA LEU A 38 -6.69 -2.02 8.79
C LEU A 38 -7.92 -2.48 9.57
N GLU A 39 -8.44 -1.64 10.47
CA GLU A 39 -9.66 -1.90 11.24
C GLU A 39 -10.95 -1.60 10.44
N GLY A 40 -10.82 -1.26 9.15
CA GLY A 40 -11.96 -0.94 8.29
C GLY A 40 -12.66 0.37 8.66
N GLY A 41 -11.97 1.22 9.41
CA GLY A 41 -12.47 2.48 9.89
C GLY A 41 -12.53 3.57 8.82
N SER A 42 -13.49 4.47 8.97
CA SER A 42 -13.59 5.69 8.18
C SER A 42 -12.96 6.88 8.91
N ARG A 43 -12.66 7.94 8.15
CA ARG A 43 -12.19 9.22 8.71
C ARG A 43 -13.08 9.77 9.83
N LYS A 44 -14.38 9.42 9.84
CA LYS A 44 -15.35 9.79 10.90
C LYS A 44 -15.08 9.03 12.19
N GLN A 45 -14.57 7.81 12.11
CA GLN A 45 -14.27 6.94 13.25
C GLN A 45 -12.92 7.27 13.90
N LEU A 46 -12.02 8.05 13.23
CA LEU A 46 -10.81 8.60 13.83
C LEU A 46 -11.06 9.38 15.13
N ARG A 47 -12.25 9.95 15.31
CA ARG A 47 -12.63 10.61 16.58
C ARG A 47 -12.68 9.64 17.76
N GLN A 48 -12.79 8.35 17.50
CA GLN A 48 -12.84 7.30 18.52
C GLN A 48 -11.46 6.68 18.81
N VAL A 49 -10.52 6.78 17.84
CA VAL A 49 -9.15 6.34 18.02
C VAL A 49 -8.39 7.48 18.71
N LYS A 50 -8.13 7.34 20.00
CA LYS A 50 -7.48 8.36 20.86
C LYS A 50 -6.07 8.79 20.44
N THR A 51 -5.51 8.24 19.37
CA THR A 51 -4.10 8.44 18.98
C THR A 51 -3.85 9.60 18.02
N CYS A 52 -4.82 9.96 17.17
CA CYS A 52 -4.65 11.04 16.18
C CYS A 52 -5.94 11.80 15.93
N SER A 53 -5.87 13.14 15.82
CA SER A 53 -7.01 13.92 15.35
C SER A 53 -7.15 13.84 13.83
N PRO A 54 -8.36 14.02 13.25
CA PRO A 54 -8.56 14.05 11.79
C PRO A 54 -7.72 15.12 11.10
N SER A 55 -7.48 16.26 11.74
CA SER A 55 -6.63 17.34 11.23
C SER A 55 -5.15 16.93 11.18
N THR A 56 -4.67 16.19 12.17
CA THR A 56 -3.30 15.65 12.19
C THR A 56 -3.07 14.65 11.07
N VAL A 57 -4.03 13.75 10.83
CA VAL A 57 -3.98 12.81 9.70
C VAL A 57 -3.99 13.57 8.37
N SER A 58 -4.89 14.54 8.20
CA SER A 58 -4.94 15.36 6.98
C SER A 58 -3.62 16.08 6.72
N ARG A 59 -3.01 16.64 7.77
CA ARG A 59 -1.70 17.30 7.66
C ARG A 59 -0.60 16.31 7.26
N LEU A 60 -0.57 15.13 7.88
CA LEU A 60 0.38 14.08 7.51
C LEU A 60 0.25 13.73 6.03
N LEU A 61 -0.96 13.40 5.57
CA LEU A 61 -1.22 12.99 4.18
C LEU A 61 -0.82 14.07 3.15
N ASN A 62 -0.93 15.35 3.53
CA ASN A 62 -0.57 16.45 2.64
C ASN A 62 0.94 16.81 2.68
N THR A 63 1.68 16.37 3.71
CA THR A 63 3.08 16.81 3.91
C THR A 63 4.09 15.66 3.94
N VAL A 64 3.63 14.42 3.96
CA VAL A 64 4.54 13.28 3.98
C VAL A 64 5.19 13.07 2.61
N ASN A 65 6.50 12.93 2.59
CA ASN A 65 7.18 12.43 1.40
C ASN A 65 6.96 10.92 1.32
N THR A 66 6.19 10.49 0.33
CA THR A 66 5.84 9.08 0.14
C THR A 66 6.92 8.27 -0.56
N GLN A 67 7.86 8.91 -1.25
CA GLN A 67 8.88 8.21 -2.06
C GLN A 67 9.74 7.22 -1.25
N PRO A 68 10.29 7.58 -0.07
CA PRO A 68 11.04 6.63 0.74
C PRO A 68 10.18 5.44 1.20
N LEU A 69 8.95 5.70 1.64
CA LEU A 69 8.00 4.66 2.06
C LEU A 69 7.66 3.70 0.93
N GLU A 70 7.44 4.23 -0.27
CA GLU A 70 7.15 3.47 -1.47
C GLU A 70 8.34 2.58 -1.87
N LYS A 71 9.55 3.09 -1.76
CA LYS A 71 10.79 2.34 -2.01
C LYS A 71 10.92 1.15 -1.05
N GLU A 72 10.70 1.35 0.25
CA GLU A 72 10.76 0.26 1.23
C GLU A 72 9.62 -0.75 1.03
N ARG A 73 8.42 -0.29 0.70
CA ARG A 73 7.30 -1.16 0.32
C ARG A 73 7.66 -2.07 -0.86
N LEU A 74 8.17 -1.50 -1.95
CA LEU A 74 8.57 -2.26 -3.13
C LEU A 74 9.70 -3.24 -2.81
N ARG A 75 10.69 -2.82 -2.04
CA ARG A 75 11.81 -3.67 -1.59
C ARG A 75 11.32 -4.88 -0.82
N PHE A 76 10.40 -4.68 0.14
CA PHE A 76 9.79 -5.76 0.90
C PHE A 76 9.01 -6.72 -0.01
N GLN A 77 8.16 -6.20 -0.90
CA GLN A 77 7.34 -7.00 -1.80
C GLN A 77 8.17 -7.85 -2.78
N VAL A 78 9.23 -7.26 -3.36
CA VAL A 78 10.16 -8.00 -4.23
C VAL A 78 10.88 -9.10 -3.45
N LYS A 79 11.34 -8.81 -2.22
CA LYS A 79 11.97 -9.82 -1.35
C LYS A 79 11.00 -10.96 -1.04
N ALA A 80 9.73 -10.66 -0.77
CA ALA A 80 8.68 -11.66 -0.51
C ALA A 80 8.37 -12.52 -1.74
N LEU A 81 8.22 -11.90 -2.92
CA LEU A 81 7.98 -12.62 -4.18
C LEU A 81 9.15 -13.55 -4.53
N ARG A 82 10.39 -13.09 -4.36
CA ARG A 82 11.57 -13.93 -4.57
C ARG A 82 11.60 -15.13 -3.63
N ALA A 83 11.35 -14.91 -2.34
CA ALA A 83 11.30 -15.99 -1.37
C ALA A 83 10.18 -17.01 -1.68
N ALA A 84 9.01 -16.53 -2.14
CA ALA A 84 7.92 -17.40 -2.58
C ALA A 84 8.31 -18.20 -3.84
N TYR A 85 8.96 -17.57 -4.81
CA TYR A 85 9.47 -18.26 -6.01
C TYR A 85 10.43 -19.37 -5.64
N ASP A 86 11.41 -19.08 -4.80
CA ASP A 86 12.42 -20.06 -4.39
C ASP A 86 11.80 -21.27 -3.66
N ARG A 87 10.76 -21.04 -2.85
CA ARG A 87 10.01 -22.12 -2.19
C ARG A 87 9.25 -23.00 -3.15
N LEU A 88 8.70 -22.41 -4.19
CA LEU A 88 7.85 -23.10 -5.17
C LEU A 88 8.63 -23.58 -6.40
N ARG A 89 9.95 -23.37 -6.45
CA ARG A 89 10.79 -23.61 -7.62
C ARG A 89 10.66 -25.03 -8.19
N GLY A 90 10.51 -26.03 -7.32
CA GLY A 90 10.26 -27.42 -7.74
C GLY A 90 8.92 -27.65 -8.43
N GLN A 91 7.95 -26.75 -8.24
CA GLN A 91 6.62 -26.76 -8.84
C GLN A 91 6.50 -25.90 -10.10
N LYS A 92 7.60 -25.29 -10.57
CA LYS A 92 7.64 -24.36 -11.71
C LYS A 92 6.56 -23.26 -11.59
N PRO A 93 6.58 -22.42 -10.55
CA PRO A 93 5.51 -21.45 -10.30
C PRO A 93 5.46 -20.39 -11.39
N TRP A 94 4.25 -20.01 -11.77
CA TRP A 94 4.02 -18.88 -12.67
C TRP A 94 4.06 -17.56 -11.90
N LEU A 95 4.77 -16.59 -12.46
CA LEU A 95 4.62 -15.19 -12.07
C LEU A 95 3.48 -14.60 -12.91
N VAL A 96 2.41 -14.17 -12.26
CA VAL A 96 1.25 -13.60 -12.94
C VAL A 96 1.21 -12.11 -12.68
N ILE A 97 1.19 -11.33 -13.76
CA ILE A 97 0.99 -9.88 -13.71
C ILE A 97 -0.44 -9.60 -14.16
N ARG A 98 -1.20 -8.89 -13.34
CA ARG A 98 -2.55 -8.41 -13.64
C ARG A 98 -2.54 -6.90 -13.65
N VAL A 99 -3.18 -6.34 -14.67
CA VAL A 99 -3.44 -4.91 -14.76
C VAL A 99 -4.95 -4.74 -14.65
N ASP A 100 -5.38 -3.95 -13.70
CA ASP A 100 -6.79 -3.72 -13.41
C ASP A 100 -7.09 -2.23 -13.34
N LEU A 101 -8.28 -1.84 -13.78
CA LEU A 101 -8.79 -0.48 -13.67
C LEU A 101 -9.81 -0.44 -12.53
N THR A 102 -9.49 0.29 -11.49
CA THR A 102 -10.33 0.46 -10.30
C THR A 102 -10.85 1.88 -10.25
N SER A 103 -12.16 2.04 -10.00
CA SER A 103 -12.79 3.34 -9.84
C SER A 103 -13.12 3.63 -8.39
N ILE A 104 -12.70 4.80 -7.90
CA ILE A 104 -13.04 5.31 -6.58
C ILE A 104 -14.08 6.41 -6.77
N GLU A 105 -15.35 6.07 -6.59
CA GLU A 105 -16.45 7.02 -6.72
C GLU A 105 -16.29 8.23 -5.79
N LYS A 106 -16.58 9.40 -6.29
CA LYS A 106 -16.53 10.67 -5.58
C LYS A 106 -17.79 11.50 -5.81
N THR A 107 -18.22 12.18 -4.77
CA THR A 107 -19.33 13.12 -4.81
C THR A 107 -18.80 14.53 -4.57
N GLY A 108 -18.43 15.24 -5.60
CA GLY A 108 -17.94 16.62 -5.46
C GLY A 108 -17.46 17.17 -6.79
N LYS A 109 -17.94 18.35 -7.17
CA LYS A 109 -17.75 18.93 -8.49
C LYS A 109 -16.35 19.50 -8.79
N SER A 110 -15.45 19.60 -7.79
CA SER A 110 -14.16 20.29 -7.93
C SER A 110 -12.99 19.51 -7.32
N LEU A 111 -13.03 18.19 -7.40
CA LEU A 111 -11.93 17.38 -6.94
C LEU A 111 -10.91 17.17 -8.07
N PRO A 112 -9.61 17.34 -7.82
CA PRO A 112 -8.59 17.08 -8.83
C PRO A 112 -8.61 15.61 -9.24
N TYR A 113 -8.28 15.37 -10.51
CA TYR A 113 -8.18 14.02 -11.09
C TYR A 113 -9.49 13.22 -11.10
N THR A 114 -10.67 13.88 -10.96
CA THR A 114 -11.97 13.21 -11.07
C THR A 114 -12.54 13.36 -12.47
N ARG A 115 -13.05 12.27 -12.99
CA ARG A 115 -13.70 12.16 -14.31
C ARG A 115 -14.87 11.18 -14.26
N THR A 116 -15.65 11.15 -15.31
CA THR A 116 -16.67 10.12 -15.51
C THR A 116 -16.12 9.07 -16.47
N TYR A 117 -16.06 7.82 -16.02
CA TYR A 117 -15.68 6.67 -16.83
C TYR A 117 -16.66 5.53 -16.56
N ASN A 118 -17.21 4.94 -17.61
CA ASN A 118 -18.25 3.90 -17.53
C ASN A 118 -19.41 4.26 -16.58
N GLY A 119 -19.86 5.53 -16.60
CA GLY A 119 -20.96 6.00 -15.76
C GLY A 119 -20.59 6.31 -14.30
N VAL A 120 -19.35 6.06 -13.88
CA VAL A 120 -18.87 6.35 -12.52
C VAL A 120 -18.07 7.65 -12.53
N PHE A 121 -18.53 8.66 -11.78
CA PHE A 121 -17.75 9.88 -11.52
C PHE A 121 -16.79 9.66 -10.36
N GLY A 122 -15.50 9.83 -10.58
CA GLY A 122 -14.52 9.59 -9.54
C GLY A 122 -13.07 9.62 -10.02
N ILE A 123 -12.18 9.07 -9.20
CA ILE A 123 -10.79 8.84 -9.54
C ILE A 123 -10.66 7.42 -10.08
N HIS A 124 -10.07 7.29 -11.26
CA HIS A 124 -9.83 5.99 -11.89
C HIS A 124 -8.34 5.65 -11.77
N LEU A 125 -8.05 4.46 -11.26
CA LEU A 125 -6.69 4.00 -11.02
C LEU A 125 -6.40 2.74 -11.83
N VAL A 126 -5.32 2.77 -12.59
CA VAL A 126 -4.73 1.55 -13.13
C VAL A 126 -3.83 0.96 -12.05
N VAL A 127 -4.10 -0.25 -11.64
CA VAL A 127 -3.34 -0.96 -10.58
C VAL A 127 -2.67 -2.17 -11.20
N ILE A 128 -1.38 -2.33 -10.92
CA ILE A 128 -0.59 -3.49 -11.36
C ILE A 128 -0.41 -4.41 -10.15
N HIS A 129 -0.95 -5.62 -10.23
CA HIS A 129 -0.75 -6.67 -9.26
C HIS A 129 0.23 -7.71 -9.77
N VAL A 130 1.12 -8.17 -8.91
CA VAL A 130 2.02 -9.29 -9.18
C VAL A 130 1.75 -10.39 -8.17
N SER A 131 1.54 -11.61 -8.65
CA SER A 131 1.27 -12.76 -7.81
C SER A 131 2.10 -13.98 -8.18
N ILE A 132 2.39 -14.79 -7.16
CA ILE A 132 3.07 -16.08 -7.28
C ILE A 132 2.47 -17.07 -6.27
N GLY A 133 1.90 -18.16 -6.74
CA GLY A 133 1.14 -19.05 -5.87
C GLY A 133 -0.01 -18.32 -5.18
N LYS A 134 -0.03 -18.34 -3.84
CA LYS A 134 -1.03 -17.65 -3.01
C LYS A 134 -0.63 -16.23 -2.62
N LEU A 135 0.58 -15.79 -2.95
CA LEU A 135 1.08 -14.46 -2.60
C LEU A 135 0.76 -13.48 -3.73
N SER A 136 0.16 -12.34 -3.39
CA SER A 136 -0.18 -11.28 -4.34
C SER A 136 0.06 -9.91 -3.72
N PHE A 137 0.66 -9.01 -4.50
CA PHE A 137 0.91 -7.63 -4.09
C PHE A 137 0.52 -6.63 -5.17
N PRO A 138 -0.05 -5.47 -4.80
CA PRO A 138 -0.12 -4.31 -5.68
C PRO A 138 1.29 -3.70 -5.80
N MET A 139 1.89 -3.81 -6.97
CA MET A 139 3.27 -3.33 -7.22
C MET A 139 3.32 -1.88 -7.65
N GLY A 140 2.27 -1.39 -8.27
CA GLY A 140 2.19 0.00 -8.73
C GLY A 140 0.78 0.42 -9.03
N HIS A 141 0.59 1.72 -9.11
CA HIS A 141 -0.67 2.32 -9.57
C HIS A 141 -0.38 3.62 -10.30
N ALA A 142 -1.30 4.01 -11.17
CA ALA A 142 -1.31 5.30 -11.83
C ALA A 142 -2.74 5.82 -11.93
N ILE A 143 -2.91 7.14 -11.92
CA ILE A 143 -4.21 7.75 -12.22
C ILE A 143 -4.45 7.57 -13.72
N TYR A 144 -5.61 7.02 -14.06
CA TYR A 144 -6.05 6.94 -15.44
C TYR A 144 -6.55 8.30 -15.88
N ASP A 145 -5.87 8.89 -16.84
CA ASP A 145 -6.13 10.22 -17.37
C ASP A 145 -6.28 10.10 -18.90
N ALA A 146 -7.47 9.66 -19.35
CA ALA A 146 -7.81 9.52 -20.77
C ALA A 146 -8.67 10.68 -21.26
#